data_dd59e65567d885336b4bacc3ad062b5c
#
_entry.id   dd59e65567d885336b4bacc3ad062b5c
#
_cell.length_a   1.000
_cell.length_b   1.000
_cell.length_c   1.000
_cell.angle_alpha   90.00
_cell.angle_beta   90.00
_cell.angle_gamma   90.00
#
_symmetry.space_group_name_H-M   'P 1'
#
loop_
_entity.id
_entity.type
_entity.pdbx_description
1 polymer ?
#
loop_
_entity_poly.entity_id
_entity_poly.type
_entity_poly.pdbx_seq_one_letter_code
_entity_poly.pdbx_strand_id
1 'polypeptide(L)'
;FDGRGSQGRLLQDRAQVEAEQARLTAARQDAHLQVQQAADALDAAQVQVQAAQGTVSVAEHALDIAETRFKNGLATQVELGAAELATTQARTNYAQALFQFNVARAQWSAALGTY
;
A
#
# COMPACT_ATOMS: atom_id res chain seq x y z
N PHE A 1 -27.10 10.85 -56.79
CA PHE A 1 -27.46 9.54 -56.23
C PHE A 1 -26.58 9.23 -54.99
N ASP A 2 -27.02 9.77 -53.84
CA ASP A 2 -26.19 9.80 -52.61
C ASP A 2 -26.51 8.70 -51.60
N GLY A 3 -27.33 7.71 -51.98
CA GLY A 3 -27.78 6.65 -51.07
C GLY A 3 -26.68 5.76 -50.51
N ARG A 4 -25.58 5.52 -51.24
CA ARG A 4 -24.43 4.75 -50.76
C ARG A 4 -23.51 5.55 -49.89
N GLY A 5 -23.38 6.87 -50.12
CA GLY A 5 -22.59 7.78 -49.28
C GLY A 5 -23.21 7.98 -47.92
N SER A 6 -24.54 8.10 -47.82
CA SER A 6 -25.24 8.26 -46.55
C SER A 6 -25.23 6.96 -45.70
N GLN A 7 -25.35 5.79 -46.35
CA GLN A 7 -25.21 4.51 -45.66
C GLN A 7 -23.81 4.28 -45.14
N GLY A 8 -22.79 4.66 -45.92
CA GLY A 8 -21.39 4.55 -45.51
C GLY A 8 -21.09 5.45 -44.30
N ARG A 9 -21.62 6.68 -44.26
CA ARG A 9 -21.49 7.57 -43.11
C ARG A 9 -22.19 7.03 -41.86
N LEU A 10 -23.38 6.47 -42.04
CA LEU A 10 -24.14 5.89 -40.93
C LEU A 10 -23.41 4.69 -40.34
N LEU A 11 -22.78 3.85 -41.15
CA LEU A 11 -21.95 2.74 -40.67
C LEU A 11 -20.68 3.23 -39.96
N GLN A 12 -20.04 4.25 -40.48
CA GLN A 12 -18.88 4.89 -39.81
C GLN A 12 -19.25 5.49 -38.46
N ASP A 13 -20.38 6.21 -38.39
CA ASP A 13 -20.89 6.80 -37.15
C ASP A 13 -21.22 5.74 -36.11
N ARG A 14 -21.84 4.63 -36.51
CA ARG A 14 -22.10 3.49 -35.62
C ARG A 14 -20.82 2.83 -35.12
N ALA A 15 -19.86 2.60 -35.99
CA ALA A 15 -18.56 2.04 -35.62
C ALA A 15 -17.81 2.95 -34.64
N GLN A 16 -17.90 4.25 -34.85
CA GLN A 16 -17.28 5.26 -33.94
C GLN A 16 -17.96 5.26 -32.57
N VAL A 17 -19.28 5.20 -32.52
CA VAL A 17 -20.03 5.11 -31.23
C VAL A 17 -19.70 3.83 -30.49
N GLU A 18 -19.64 2.69 -31.19
CA GLU A 18 -19.25 1.41 -30.59
C GLU A 18 -17.82 1.45 -30.05
N ALA A 19 -16.88 2.06 -30.79
CA ALA A 19 -15.50 2.23 -30.35
C ALA A 19 -15.40 3.12 -29.10
N GLU A 20 -16.18 4.20 -29.02
CA GLU A 20 -16.23 5.07 -27.85
C GLU A 20 -16.87 4.38 -26.65
N GLN A 21 -17.92 3.60 -26.85
CA GLN A 21 -18.53 2.79 -25.78
C GLN A 21 -17.55 1.75 -25.23
N ALA A 22 -16.79 1.09 -26.13
CA ALA A 22 -15.75 0.15 -25.74
C ALA A 22 -14.64 0.83 -24.93
N ARG A 23 -14.20 2.04 -25.33
CA ARG A 23 -13.24 2.84 -24.59
C ARG A 23 -13.75 3.22 -23.20
N LEU A 24 -15.02 3.64 -23.11
CA LEU A 24 -15.63 4.01 -21.84
C LEU A 24 -15.72 2.81 -20.89
N THR A 25 -16.12 1.65 -21.41
CA THR A 25 -16.18 0.42 -20.62
C THR A 25 -14.79 0.02 -20.14
N ALA A 26 -13.78 0.07 -21.02
CA ALA A 26 -12.40 -0.23 -20.66
C ALA A 26 -11.87 0.74 -19.61
N ALA A 27 -12.16 2.04 -19.75
CA ALA A 27 -11.76 3.06 -18.77
C ALA A 27 -12.40 2.83 -17.40
N ARG A 28 -13.68 2.45 -17.37
CA ARG A 28 -14.39 2.12 -16.12
C ARG A 28 -13.81 0.87 -15.46
N GLN A 29 -13.49 -0.16 -16.24
CA GLN A 29 -12.87 -1.38 -15.73
C GLN A 29 -11.47 -1.09 -15.17
N ASP A 30 -10.69 -0.28 -15.87
CA ASP A 30 -9.35 0.13 -15.41
C ASP A 30 -9.43 0.94 -14.12
N ALA A 31 -10.34 1.91 -14.03
CA ALA A 31 -10.56 2.70 -12.84
C ALA A 31 -11.00 1.83 -11.65
N HIS A 32 -11.89 0.87 -11.87
CA HIS A 32 -12.33 -0.08 -10.85
C HIS A 32 -11.17 -0.95 -10.37
N LEU A 33 -10.34 -1.43 -11.28
CA LEU A 33 -9.14 -2.21 -10.96
C LEU A 33 -8.15 -1.41 -10.13
N GLN A 34 -7.91 -0.14 -10.49
CA GLN A 34 -7.01 0.76 -9.75
C GLN A 34 -7.49 0.99 -8.31
N VAL A 35 -8.80 1.21 -8.11
CA VAL A 35 -9.37 1.35 -6.76
C VAL A 35 -9.20 0.08 -5.95
N GLN A 36 -9.45 -1.07 -6.56
CA GLN A 36 -9.33 -2.37 -5.90
C GLN A 36 -7.87 -2.66 -5.52
N GLN A 37 -6.93 -2.39 -6.42
CA GLN A 37 -5.50 -2.53 -6.14
C GLN A 37 -5.03 -1.59 -5.02
N ALA A 38 -5.51 -0.34 -5.02
CA ALA A 38 -5.19 0.62 -3.98
C ALA A 38 -5.77 0.21 -2.61
N ALA A 39 -6.99 -0.34 -2.59
CA ALA A 39 -7.61 -0.87 -1.36
C ALA A 39 -6.83 -2.07 -0.82
N ASP A 40 -6.44 -3.00 -1.68
CA ASP A 40 -5.64 -4.17 -1.29
C ASP A 40 -4.26 -3.76 -0.76
N ALA A 41 -3.62 -2.78 -1.39
CA ALA A 41 -2.35 -2.23 -0.94
C ALA A 41 -2.47 -1.55 0.45
N LEU A 42 -3.58 -0.85 0.68
CA LEU A 42 -3.85 -0.22 1.98
C LEU A 42 -4.03 -1.26 3.08
N ASP A 43 -4.80 -2.32 2.81
CA ASP A 43 -5.01 -3.42 3.76
C ASP A 43 -3.69 -4.12 4.09
N ALA A 44 -2.87 -4.42 3.08
CA ALA A 44 -1.56 -5.03 3.27
C ALA A 44 -0.63 -4.13 4.10
N ALA A 45 -0.63 -2.82 3.84
CA ALA A 45 0.17 -1.86 4.59
C ALA A 45 -0.29 -1.77 6.05
N GLN A 46 -1.59 -1.85 6.32
CA GLN A 46 -2.14 -1.86 7.68
C GLN A 46 -1.68 -3.09 8.47
N VAL A 47 -1.74 -4.27 7.85
CA VAL A 47 -1.24 -5.50 8.47
C VAL A 47 0.25 -5.40 8.79
N GLN A 48 1.02 -4.79 7.89
CA GLN A 48 2.46 -4.60 8.07
C GLN A 48 2.77 -3.64 9.23
N VAL A 49 2.01 -2.57 9.40
CA VAL A 49 2.13 -1.65 10.55
C VAL A 49 1.85 -2.39 11.86
N GLN A 50 0.79 -3.19 11.91
CA GLN A 50 0.46 -3.96 13.11
C GLN A 50 1.55 -4.98 13.46
N ALA A 51 2.08 -5.68 12.47
CA ALA A 51 3.17 -6.63 12.67
C ALA A 51 4.45 -5.92 13.16
N ALA A 52 4.80 -4.78 12.56
CA ALA A 52 5.98 -4.00 12.97
C ALA A 52 5.82 -3.44 14.38
N GLN A 53 4.62 -3.00 14.76
CA GLN A 53 4.32 -2.54 16.12
C GLN A 53 4.50 -3.67 17.14
N GLY A 54 4.03 -4.87 16.83
CA GLY A 54 4.25 -6.06 17.65
C GLY A 54 5.74 -6.37 17.83
N THR A 55 6.52 -6.25 16.76
CA THR A 55 7.99 -6.44 16.82
C THR A 55 8.67 -5.42 17.71
N VAL A 56 8.24 -4.13 17.66
CA VAL A 56 8.75 -3.10 18.56
C VAL A 56 8.45 -3.47 20.02
N SER A 57 7.24 -3.88 20.33
CA SER A 57 6.85 -4.27 21.69
C SER A 57 7.71 -5.42 22.22
N VAL A 58 7.95 -6.45 21.40
CA VAL A 58 8.81 -7.58 21.76
C VAL A 58 10.26 -7.12 21.98
N ALA A 59 10.78 -6.28 21.10
CA ALA A 59 12.17 -5.76 21.21
C ALA A 59 12.37 -4.90 22.45
N GLU A 60 11.40 -4.03 22.78
CA GLU A 60 11.43 -3.19 23.97
C GLU A 60 11.38 -4.02 25.25
N HIS A 61 10.56 -5.06 25.27
CA HIS A 61 10.50 -5.99 26.40
C HIS A 61 11.83 -6.75 26.57
N ALA A 62 12.42 -7.22 25.47
CA ALA A 62 13.73 -7.88 25.50
C ALA A 62 14.84 -6.92 25.97
N LEU A 63 14.77 -5.65 25.57
CA LEU A 63 15.72 -4.63 26.04
C LEU A 63 15.58 -4.39 27.54
N ASP A 64 14.38 -4.27 28.05
CA ASP A 64 14.11 -4.10 29.50
C ASP A 64 14.70 -5.26 30.31
N ILE A 65 14.52 -6.50 29.85
CA ILE A 65 15.11 -7.68 30.44
C ILE A 65 16.66 -7.62 30.40
N ALA A 66 17.23 -7.24 29.25
CA ALA A 66 18.68 -7.13 29.09
C ALA A 66 19.28 -6.06 29.99
N GLU A 67 18.63 -4.90 30.13
CA GLU A 67 19.03 -3.83 31.06
C GLU A 67 19.02 -4.30 32.51
N THR A 68 17.96 -4.98 32.93
CA THR A 68 17.82 -5.51 34.29
C THR A 68 18.91 -6.55 34.58
N ARG A 69 19.15 -7.46 33.63
CA ARG A 69 20.21 -8.48 33.77
C ARG A 69 21.60 -7.85 33.83
N PHE A 70 21.85 -6.82 33.01
CA PHE A 70 23.11 -6.08 33.00
C PHE A 70 23.36 -5.37 34.35
N LYS A 71 22.36 -4.69 34.90
CA LYS A 71 22.42 -4.03 36.18
C LYS A 71 22.75 -5.02 37.32
N ASN A 72 22.33 -6.26 37.21
CA ASN A 72 22.57 -7.31 38.20
C ASN A 72 23.83 -8.14 37.88
N GLY A 73 24.64 -7.75 36.89
CA GLY A 73 25.84 -8.46 36.50
C GLY A 73 25.63 -9.79 35.80
N LEU A 74 24.40 -10.07 35.30
CA LEU A 74 24.01 -11.32 34.69
C LEU A 74 24.04 -11.28 33.15
N ALA A 75 24.34 -10.13 32.54
CA ALA A 75 24.50 -9.95 31.12
C ALA A 75 25.72 -9.14 30.78
N THR A 76 26.30 -9.37 29.62
CA THR A 76 27.47 -8.64 29.12
C THR A 76 27.03 -7.33 28.42
N GLN A 77 27.98 -6.41 28.25
CA GLN A 77 27.77 -5.17 27.47
C GLN A 77 27.39 -5.48 26.01
N VAL A 78 27.92 -6.57 25.45
CA VAL A 78 27.60 -7.03 24.09
C VAL A 78 26.13 -7.45 24.01
N GLU A 79 25.62 -8.19 24.99
CA GLU A 79 24.22 -8.61 25.04
C GLU A 79 23.29 -7.41 25.17
N LEU A 80 23.62 -6.44 26.00
CA LEU A 80 22.85 -5.20 26.13
C LEU A 80 22.86 -4.41 24.82
N GLY A 81 24.04 -4.22 24.21
CA GLY A 81 24.18 -3.52 22.93
C GLY A 81 23.40 -4.20 21.80
N ALA A 82 23.36 -5.52 21.77
CA ALA A 82 22.57 -6.28 20.81
C ALA A 82 21.06 -6.02 20.98
N ALA A 83 20.56 -5.96 22.20
CA ALA A 83 19.16 -5.65 22.50
C ALA A 83 18.80 -4.19 22.13
N GLU A 84 19.69 -3.24 22.38
CA GLU A 84 19.52 -1.84 21.96
C GLU A 84 19.46 -1.71 20.44
N LEU A 85 20.36 -2.41 19.72
CA LEU A 85 20.37 -2.41 18.26
C LEU A 85 19.10 -3.02 17.69
N ALA A 86 18.63 -4.14 18.24
CA ALA A 86 17.39 -4.80 17.83
C ALA A 86 16.18 -3.88 18.02
N THR A 87 16.13 -3.14 19.13
CA THR A 87 15.05 -2.17 19.41
C THR A 87 15.08 -1.01 18.42
N THR A 88 16.26 -0.47 18.13
CA THR A 88 16.43 0.60 17.14
C THR A 88 15.99 0.13 15.75
N GLN A 89 16.38 -1.08 15.35
CA GLN A 89 15.98 -1.66 14.06
C GLN A 89 14.46 -1.86 13.98
N ALA A 90 13.86 -2.37 15.05
CA ALA A 90 12.41 -2.56 15.12
C ALA A 90 11.65 -1.24 14.98
N ARG A 91 12.10 -0.19 15.67
CA ARG A 91 11.50 1.16 15.57
C ARG A 91 11.67 1.77 14.19
N THR A 92 12.82 1.57 13.55
CA THR A 92 13.06 2.01 12.17
C THR A 92 12.11 1.31 11.20
N ASN A 93 11.96 0.00 11.33
CA ASN A 93 11.04 -0.78 10.49
C ASN A 93 9.58 -0.34 10.70
N TYR A 94 9.19 -0.04 11.93
CA TYR A 94 7.87 0.49 12.25
C TYR A 94 7.62 1.86 11.59
N ALA A 95 8.60 2.76 11.65
CA ALA A 95 8.51 4.06 11.00
C ALA A 95 8.37 3.93 9.47
N GLN A 96 9.09 3.00 8.86
CA GLN A 96 8.96 2.70 7.43
C GLN A 96 7.59 2.13 7.08
N ALA A 97 7.06 1.24 7.91
CA ALA A 97 5.72 0.68 7.73
C ALA A 97 4.64 1.76 7.82
N LEU A 98 4.74 2.70 8.76
CA LEU A 98 3.85 3.86 8.87
C LEU A 98 3.93 4.75 7.63
N PHE A 99 5.12 5.00 7.12
CA PHE A 99 5.30 5.79 5.89
C PHE A 99 4.60 5.11 4.71
N GLN A 100 4.82 3.81 4.53
CA GLN A 100 4.18 3.05 3.46
C GLN A 100 2.65 3.03 3.59
N PHE A 101 2.14 2.92 4.81
CA PHE A 101 0.72 3.01 5.09
C PHE A 101 0.15 4.38 4.69
N ASN A 102 0.81 5.46 5.03
CA ASN A 102 0.38 6.81 4.65
C ASN A 102 0.40 7.01 3.13
N VAL A 103 1.42 6.47 2.43
CA VAL A 103 1.49 6.48 0.96
C VAL A 103 0.32 5.69 0.37
N ALA A 104 0.07 4.47 0.86
CA ALA A 104 -1.04 3.63 0.38
C ALA A 104 -2.40 4.30 0.62
N ARG A 105 -2.58 4.97 1.76
CA ARG A 105 -3.79 5.73 2.07
C ARG A 105 -3.99 6.91 1.11
N ALA A 106 -2.92 7.63 0.80
CA ALA A 106 -2.97 8.73 -0.16
C ALA A 106 -3.31 8.23 -1.57
N GLN A 107 -2.73 7.11 -2.00
CA GLN A 107 -3.02 6.49 -3.28
C GLN A 107 -4.48 6.02 -3.37
N TRP A 108 -5.00 5.42 -2.31
CA TRP A 108 -6.39 5.01 -2.25
C TRP A 108 -7.35 6.20 -2.32
N SER A 109 -7.07 7.27 -1.58
CA SER A 109 -7.84 8.52 -1.64
C SER A 109 -7.80 9.15 -3.04
N ALA A 110 -6.63 9.15 -3.69
CA ALA A 110 -6.48 9.64 -5.05
C ALA A 110 -7.26 8.79 -6.06
N ALA A 111 -7.25 7.47 -5.92
CA ALA A 111 -8.01 6.56 -6.77
C ALA A 111 -9.53 6.78 -6.63
N LEU A 112 -10.02 7.03 -5.42
CA LEU A 112 -11.43 7.38 -5.16
C LEU A 112 -11.78 8.78 -5.69
N GLY A 113 -10.87 9.74 -5.60
CA GLY A 113 -11.08 11.12 -6.03
C GLY A 113 -11.10 11.31 -7.55
N THR A 114 -10.68 10.32 -8.32
CA THR A 114 -10.77 10.32 -9.79
C THR A 114 -12.14 9.90 -10.33
N TYR A 115 -13.07 9.63 -9.46
CA TYR A 115 -14.48 9.33 -9.80
C TYR A 115 -15.37 10.59 -9.77
#